data_2bcb0cffd76a332594f8fe68692b1aa3
#
_entry.id   2bcb0cffd76a332594f8fe68692b1aa3
#
_cell.length_a   1.000
_cell.length_b   1.000
_cell.length_c   1.000
_cell.angle_alpha   90.00
_cell.angle_beta   90.00
_cell.angle_gamma   90.00
#
_symmetry.space_group_name_H-M   'P 1'
#
loop_
_entity.id
_entity.type
_entity.pdbx_description
1 polymer ?
#
loop_
_entity_poly.entity_id
_entity_poly.type
_entity_poly.pdbx_seq_one_letter_code
_entity_poly.pdbx_strand_id
1 'polypeptide(L)'
;ALGLSSSKVTEVSQSPDLHIIQAINSLDEIDKIANGLSSRLREWYGLHFPELDNIIDSINGYAQIVIAGKRESLTKQVFEDAGFPESKVEMLSLISSKSRGGDISDINLTIVQSIAKQVLDFHELRKKLEEHVESEMQEIAPNVSAILGTAVGARILGRAGSLQRMASLPASTIQVLGAEKALFRALKTGSQPPKHGLLFQHAMVHAAPRWQRGKIARAVAAKAVIAARVDVYGEGLNQTLLEKLNIRVDEIGKKYENPTEKDSRPPQLFGRELSLIHI
;
A
#
# COMPACT_ATOMS: atom_id res chain seq x y z
N ALA A 1 37.92 -22.02 -5.62
CA ALA A 1 37.29 -20.72 -5.29
C ALA A 1 36.05 -20.44 -6.14
N LEU A 2 36.15 -20.51 -7.49
CA LEU A 2 35.04 -20.24 -8.42
C LEU A 2 33.84 -21.18 -8.22
N GLY A 3 34.05 -22.49 -7.98
CA GLY A 3 32.96 -23.44 -7.75
C GLY A 3 32.19 -23.19 -6.44
N LEU A 4 32.88 -22.80 -5.37
CA LEU A 4 32.25 -22.43 -4.09
C LEU A 4 31.50 -21.10 -4.15
N SER A 5 31.96 -20.14 -4.93
CA SER A 5 31.24 -18.88 -5.14
C SER A 5 30.00 -19.09 -6.00
N SER A 6 30.07 -19.94 -7.04
CA SER A 6 28.91 -20.29 -7.86
C SER A 6 27.82 -21.01 -7.07
N SER A 7 28.16 -22.01 -6.24
CA SER A 7 27.19 -22.72 -5.42
C SER A 7 26.50 -21.81 -4.37
N LYS A 8 27.26 -20.91 -3.73
CA LYS A 8 26.69 -19.92 -2.80
C LYS A 8 25.77 -18.91 -3.49
N VAL A 9 26.13 -18.47 -4.69
CA VAL A 9 25.28 -17.58 -5.49
C VAL A 9 23.97 -18.28 -5.86
N THR A 10 24.03 -19.54 -6.28
CA THR A 10 22.85 -20.33 -6.60
C THR A 10 21.97 -20.55 -5.36
N GLU A 11 22.54 -20.90 -4.21
CA GLU A 11 21.82 -21.08 -2.95
C GLU A 11 21.11 -19.78 -2.51
N VAL A 12 21.80 -18.65 -2.57
CA VAL A 12 21.20 -17.34 -2.24
C VAL A 12 20.11 -16.94 -3.24
N SER A 13 20.33 -17.17 -4.54
CA SER A 13 19.34 -16.81 -5.56
C SER A 13 18.07 -17.68 -5.54
N GLN A 14 18.12 -18.85 -4.93
CA GLN A 14 16.97 -19.74 -4.71
C GLN A 14 16.23 -19.46 -3.39
N SER A 15 16.69 -18.50 -2.60
CA SER A 15 16.06 -18.16 -1.32
C SER A 15 14.65 -17.59 -1.54
N PRO A 16 13.59 -18.20 -0.94
CA PRO A 16 12.20 -17.76 -1.14
C PRO A 16 11.96 -16.31 -0.72
N ASP A 17 12.62 -15.85 0.33
CA ASP A 17 12.48 -14.47 0.81
C ASP A 17 12.94 -13.42 -0.23
N LEU A 18 13.92 -13.74 -1.09
CA LEU A 18 14.30 -12.85 -2.20
C LEU A 18 13.20 -12.73 -3.25
N HIS A 19 12.50 -13.81 -3.55
CA HIS A 19 11.37 -13.77 -4.48
C HIS A 19 10.20 -12.96 -3.94
N ILE A 20 9.87 -13.11 -2.65
CA ILE A 20 8.88 -12.27 -1.97
C ILE A 20 9.28 -10.79 -2.00
N ILE A 21 10.57 -10.48 -1.75
CA ILE A 21 11.07 -9.10 -1.81
C ILE A 21 10.90 -8.51 -3.20
N GLN A 22 11.20 -9.27 -4.26
CA GLN A 22 10.99 -8.79 -5.63
C GLN A 22 9.50 -8.63 -5.96
N ALA A 23 8.66 -9.57 -5.53
CA ALA A 23 7.22 -9.51 -5.77
C ALA A 23 6.57 -8.30 -5.08
N ILE A 24 6.90 -8.03 -3.80
CA ILE A 24 6.34 -6.87 -3.07
C ILE A 24 6.86 -5.53 -3.62
N ASN A 25 8.12 -5.46 -4.05
CA ASN A 25 8.66 -4.28 -4.69
C ASN A 25 7.98 -4.03 -6.05
N SER A 26 7.75 -5.09 -6.84
CA SER A 26 7.02 -5.02 -8.10
C SER A 26 5.58 -4.56 -7.89
N LEU A 27 4.92 -5.03 -6.84
CA LEU A 27 3.58 -4.60 -6.47
C LEU A 27 3.54 -3.11 -6.15
N ASP A 28 4.46 -2.61 -5.32
CA ASP A 28 4.57 -1.19 -4.97
C ASP A 28 4.89 -0.31 -6.20
N GLU A 29 5.62 -0.81 -7.20
CA GLU A 29 5.87 -0.12 -8.47
C GLU A 29 4.64 -0.12 -9.38
N ILE A 30 3.95 -1.26 -9.51
CA ILE A 30 2.71 -1.38 -10.29
C ILE A 30 1.63 -0.43 -9.76
N ASP A 31 1.48 -0.32 -8.43
CA ASP A 31 0.55 0.63 -7.82
C ASP A 31 0.82 2.08 -8.28
N LYS A 32 2.08 2.49 -8.36
CA LYS A 32 2.45 3.83 -8.82
C LYS A 32 2.16 4.03 -10.30
N ILE A 33 2.51 3.05 -11.15
CA ILE A 33 2.28 3.09 -12.60
C ILE A 33 0.78 3.11 -12.89
N ALA A 34 0.02 2.19 -12.28
CA ALA A 34 -1.42 2.10 -12.46
C ALA A 34 -2.14 3.39 -12.04
N ASN A 35 -1.76 3.97 -10.89
CA ASN A 35 -2.32 5.25 -10.44
C ASN A 35 -1.98 6.40 -11.39
N GLY A 36 -0.74 6.46 -11.90
CA GLY A 36 -0.32 7.47 -12.86
C GLY A 36 -1.06 7.37 -14.20
N LEU A 37 -1.18 6.15 -14.75
CA LEU A 37 -1.94 5.91 -15.98
C LEU A 37 -3.44 6.18 -15.79
N SER A 38 -4.00 5.82 -14.65
CA SER A 38 -5.41 6.09 -14.32
C SER A 38 -5.71 7.59 -14.28
N SER A 39 -4.83 8.40 -13.72
CA SER A 39 -4.97 9.86 -13.75
C SER A 39 -4.93 10.40 -15.18
N ARG A 40 -4.01 9.91 -16.01
CA ARG A 40 -3.95 10.31 -17.44
C ARG A 40 -5.19 9.85 -18.20
N LEU A 41 -5.69 8.65 -17.94
CA LEU A 41 -6.91 8.12 -18.54
C LEU A 41 -8.11 9.02 -18.23
N ARG A 42 -8.28 9.38 -16.95
CA ARG A 42 -9.37 10.27 -16.50
C ARG A 42 -9.28 11.65 -17.11
N GLU A 43 -8.09 12.23 -17.14
CA GLU A 43 -7.86 13.55 -17.75
C GLU A 43 -8.13 13.53 -19.26
N TRP A 44 -7.68 12.51 -19.99
CA TRP A 44 -7.83 12.46 -21.44
C TRP A 44 -9.25 12.11 -21.86
N TYR A 45 -9.84 11.05 -21.34
CA TYR A 45 -11.24 10.70 -21.66
C TYR A 45 -12.23 11.72 -21.07
N GLY A 46 -11.88 12.38 -19.99
CA GLY A 46 -12.66 13.47 -19.40
C GLY A 46 -12.85 14.69 -20.32
N LEU A 47 -12.03 14.87 -21.35
CA LEU A 47 -12.29 15.88 -22.39
C LEU A 47 -13.54 15.52 -23.20
N HIS A 48 -13.83 14.22 -23.34
CA HIS A 48 -14.99 13.70 -24.06
C HIS A 48 -16.19 13.45 -23.14
N PHE A 49 -15.95 12.95 -21.92
CA PHE A 49 -17.01 12.66 -20.96
C PHE A 49 -16.61 13.11 -19.52
N PRO A 50 -16.63 14.43 -19.24
CA PRO A 50 -16.13 14.98 -17.97
C PRO A 50 -16.95 14.55 -16.76
N GLU A 51 -18.26 14.29 -16.92
CA GLU A 51 -19.12 13.91 -15.80
C GLU A 51 -18.83 12.52 -15.27
N LEU A 52 -18.18 11.65 -16.05
CA LEU A 52 -17.87 10.27 -15.67
C LEU A 52 -16.95 10.22 -14.44
N ASP A 53 -16.01 11.12 -14.32
CA ASP A 53 -15.05 11.19 -13.21
C ASP A 53 -15.71 11.44 -11.86
N ASN A 54 -16.82 12.19 -11.85
CA ASN A 54 -17.57 12.48 -10.62
C ASN A 54 -18.50 11.34 -10.18
N ILE A 55 -18.79 10.38 -11.06
CA ILE A 55 -19.76 9.31 -10.81
C ILE A 55 -19.06 8.01 -10.46
N ILE A 56 -17.88 7.78 -11.07
CA ILE A 56 -17.17 6.50 -10.96
C ILE A 56 -15.82 6.71 -10.28
N ASP A 57 -15.79 6.30 -9.01
CA ASP A 57 -14.57 6.28 -8.21
C ASP A 57 -13.66 5.10 -8.60
N SER A 58 -14.27 3.96 -8.96
CA SER A 58 -13.53 2.73 -9.33
C SER A 58 -12.77 2.91 -10.63
N ILE A 59 -11.46 2.71 -10.57
CA ILE A 59 -10.56 2.76 -11.73
C ILE A 59 -10.92 1.67 -12.75
N ASN A 60 -11.24 0.47 -12.27
CA ASN A 60 -11.63 -0.65 -13.13
C ASN A 60 -12.92 -0.34 -13.89
N GLY A 61 -13.94 0.15 -13.19
CA GLY A 61 -15.21 0.51 -13.82
C GLY A 61 -15.03 1.66 -14.81
N TYR A 62 -14.21 2.66 -14.49
CA TYR A 62 -13.89 3.74 -15.40
C TYR A 62 -13.21 3.24 -16.69
N ALA A 63 -12.18 2.38 -16.55
CA ALA A 63 -11.46 1.80 -17.67
C ALA A 63 -12.36 0.93 -18.56
N GLN A 64 -13.26 0.14 -17.98
CA GLN A 64 -14.23 -0.67 -18.74
C GLN A 64 -15.16 0.20 -19.60
N ILE A 65 -15.65 1.34 -19.07
CA ILE A 65 -16.48 2.26 -19.84
C ILE A 65 -15.70 2.87 -21.01
N VAL A 66 -14.43 3.28 -20.75
CA VAL A 66 -13.59 3.82 -21.83
C VAL A 66 -13.37 2.80 -22.95
N ILE A 67 -13.15 1.54 -22.59
CA ILE A 67 -12.99 0.42 -23.57
C ILE A 67 -14.28 0.22 -24.38
N ALA A 68 -15.44 0.39 -23.78
CA ALA A 68 -16.72 0.24 -24.46
C ALA A 68 -16.94 1.28 -25.57
N GLY A 69 -16.29 2.45 -25.52
CA GLY A 69 -16.24 3.37 -26.64
C GLY A 69 -16.59 4.83 -26.36
N LYS A 70 -17.20 5.46 -27.35
CA LYS A 70 -17.68 6.85 -27.25
C LYS A 70 -18.92 6.94 -26.36
N ARG A 71 -19.10 8.06 -25.67
CA ARG A 71 -20.27 8.30 -24.79
C ARG A 71 -21.61 8.06 -25.52
N GLU A 72 -21.67 8.38 -26.82
CA GLU A 72 -22.88 8.23 -27.64
C GLU A 72 -23.25 6.75 -27.89
N SER A 73 -22.24 5.85 -27.80
CA SER A 73 -22.43 4.41 -27.99
C SER A 73 -22.68 3.67 -26.67
N LEU A 74 -22.60 4.35 -25.51
CA LEU A 74 -22.78 3.73 -24.21
C LEU A 74 -24.26 3.46 -23.94
N THR A 75 -24.64 2.20 -23.99
CA THR A 75 -25.99 1.73 -23.66
C THR A 75 -26.10 1.33 -22.19
N LYS A 76 -27.32 1.18 -21.67
CA LYS A 76 -27.56 0.64 -20.33
C LYS A 76 -26.85 -0.69 -20.09
N GLN A 77 -26.88 -1.57 -21.09
CA GLN A 77 -26.24 -2.88 -21.04
C GLN A 77 -24.72 -2.78 -20.77
N VAL A 78 -24.03 -1.84 -21.39
CA VAL A 78 -22.59 -1.62 -21.16
C VAL A 78 -22.29 -1.27 -19.71
N PHE A 79 -23.15 -0.49 -19.08
CA PHE A 79 -22.98 -0.14 -17.66
C PHE A 79 -23.31 -1.30 -16.72
N GLU A 80 -24.30 -2.12 -17.06
CA GLU A 80 -24.65 -3.34 -16.34
C GLU A 80 -23.51 -4.37 -16.43
N ASP A 81 -22.96 -4.59 -17.63
CA ASP A 81 -21.83 -5.50 -17.88
C ASP A 81 -20.56 -5.05 -17.14
N ALA A 82 -20.37 -3.75 -16.94
CA ALA A 82 -19.30 -3.18 -16.11
C ALA A 82 -19.54 -3.33 -14.59
N GLY A 83 -20.66 -3.96 -14.18
CA GLY A 83 -20.97 -4.30 -12.80
C GLY A 83 -21.49 -3.13 -11.96
N PHE A 84 -22.05 -2.08 -12.57
CA PHE A 84 -22.65 -0.98 -11.83
C PHE A 84 -24.06 -1.31 -11.32
N PRO A 85 -24.41 -0.84 -10.13
CA PRO A 85 -25.78 -0.99 -9.61
C PRO A 85 -26.79 -0.19 -10.45
N GLU A 86 -28.03 -0.68 -10.53
CA GLU A 86 -29.09 -0.12 -11.39
C GLU A 86 -29.28 1.39 -11.24
N SER A 87 -29.20 1.91 -10.02
CA SER A 87 -29.29 3.34 -9.74
C SER A 87 -28.18 4.17 -10.43
N LYS A 88 -26.97 3.61 -10.54
CA LYS A 88 -25.87 4.24 -11.27
C LYS A 88 -26.01 4.08 -12.79
N VAL A 89 -26.52 2.94 -13.25
CA VAL A 89 -26.80 2.68 -14.68
C VAL A 89 -27.79 3.70 -15.24
N GLU A 90 -28.88 3.96 -14.55
CA GLU A 90 -29.85 4.98 -14.96
C GLU A 90 -29.25 6.38 -15.02
N MET A 91 -28.48 6.76 -13.97
CA MET A 91 -27.79 8.04 -13.91
C MET A 91 -26.78 8.19 -15.06
N LEU A 92 -25.96 7.19 -15.32
CA LEU A 92 -24.95 7.19 -16.39
C LEU A 92 -25.59 7.31 -17.78
N SER A 93 -26.69 6.57 -18.02
CA SER A 93 -27.44 6.62 -19.26
C SER A 93 -28.06 8.01 -19.51
N LEU A 94 -28.56 8.67 -18.47
CA LEU A 94 -29.09 10.03 -18.60
C LEU A 94 -27.99 11.05 -18.86
N ILE A 95 -26.86 10.92 -18.16
CA ILE A 95 -25.77 11.90 -18.25
C ILE A 95 -24.99 11.72 -19.55
N SER A 96 -24.80 10.51 -20.07
CA SER A 96 -24.14 10.27 -21.35
C SER A 96 -24.84 11.02 -22.50
N SER A 97 -26.17 11.10 -22.47
CA SER A 97 -26.97 11.83 -23.48
C SER A 97 -26.93 13.35 -23.34
N LYS A 98 -26.54 13.87 -22.15
CA LYS A 98 -26.55 15.31 -21.83
C LYS A 98 -25.15 15.88 -21.53
N SER A 99 -24.10 15.09 -21.79
CA SER A 99 -22.74 15.48 -21.49
C SER A 99 -22.31 16.75 -22.22
N ARG A 100 -21.50 17.56 -21.54
CA ARG A 100 -20.91 18.80 -22.06
C ARG A 100 -19.52 18.61 -22.66
N GLY A 101 -19.00 17.36 -22.68
CA GLY A 101 -17.69 17.07 -23.25
C GLY A 101 -17.64 17.24 -24.76
N GLY A 102 -16.43 17.41 -25.28
CA GLY A 102 -16.18 17.52 -26.72
C GLY A 102 -16.24 16.17 -27.43
N ASP A 103 -16.28 16.18 -28.76
CA ASP A 103 -16.17 14.96 -29.54
C ASP A 103 -14.74 14.43 -29.54
N ILE A 104 -14.61 13.10 -29.52
CA ILE A 104 -13.32 12.44 -29.62
C ILE A 104 -13.18 11.78 -31.00
N SER A 105 -12.03 11.98 -31.64
CA SER A 105 -11.72 11.29 -32.90
C SER A 105 -11.45 9.80 -32.65
N ASP A 106 -11.71 8.95 -33.66
CA ASP A 106 -11.49 7.51 -33.54
C ASP A 106 -10.03 7.16 -33.26
N ILE A 107 -9.09 7.95 -33.78
CA ILE A 107 -7.64 7.77 -33.52
C ILE A 107 -7.35 8.03 -32.03
N ASN A 108 -7.82 9.14 -31.48
CA ASN A 108 -7.63 9.46 -30.07
C ASN A 108 -8.33 8.45 -29.16
N LEU A 109 -9.55 8.03 -29.52
CA LEU A 109 -10.27 7.01 -28.76
C LEU A 109 -9.48 5.69 -28.69
N THR A 110 -8.94 5.22 -29.82
CA THR A 110 -8.13 4.00 -29.86
C THR A 110 -6.92 4.08 -28.94
N ILE A 111 -6.24 5.25 -28.86
CA ILE A 111 -5.11 5.44 -27.97
C ILE A 111 -5.56 5.41 -26.49
N VAL A 112 -6.64 6.11 -26.18
CA VAL A 112 -7.19 6.16 -24.80
C VAL A 112 -7.68 4.78 -24.36
N GLN A 113 -8.32 4.03 -25.26
CA GLN A 113 -8.70 2.62 -25.01
C GLN A 113 -7.49 1.72 -24.74
N SER A 114 -6.38 1.95 -25.46
CA SER A 114 -5.13 1.22 -25.21
C SER A 114 -4.59 1.50 -23.78
N ILE A 115 -4.66 2.74 -23.31
CA ILE A 115 -4.29 3.09 -21.95
C ILE A 115 -5.24 2.42 -20.94
N ALA A 116 -6.56 2.45 -21.20
CA ALA A 116 -7.55 1.81 -20.34
C ALA A 116 -7.31 0.30 -20.21
N LYS A 117 -6.97 -0.38 -21.30
CA LYS A 117 -6.61 -1.78 -21.31
C LYS A 117 -5.39 -2.07 -20.45
N GLN A 118 -4.32 -1.26 -20.59
CA GLN A 118 -3.13 -1.41 -19.76
C GLN A 118 -3.42 -1.18 -18.27
N VAL A 119 -4.31 -0.26 -17.91
CA VAL A 119 -4.74 -0.06 -16.52
C VAL A 119 -5.40 -1.33 -15.98
N LEU A 120 -6.27 -1.99 -16.74
CA LEU A 120 -6.90 -3.26 -16.34
C LEU A 120 -5.86 -4.39 -16.23
N ASP A 121 -4.94 -4.51 -17.19
CA ASP A 121 -3.86 -5.51 -17.18
C ASP A 121 -2.98 -5.34 -15.92
N PHE A 122 -2.64 -4.11 -15.52
CA PHE A 122 -1.91 -3.84 -14.28
C PHE A 122 -2.70 -4.20 -13.03
N HIS A 123 -4.00 -3.98 -13.01
CA HIS A 123 -4.85 -4.40 -11.89
C HIS A 123 -4.91 -5.93 -11.75
N GLU A 124 -4.98 -6.65 -12.86
CA GLU A 124 -4.94 -8.10 -12.85
C GLU A 124 -3.57 -8.64 -12.39
N LEU A 125 -2.48 -8.05 -12.89
CA LEU A 125 -1.13 -8.39 -12.47
C LEU A 125 -0.91 -8.11 -10.97
N ARG A 126 -1.42 -6.97 -10.49
CA ARG A 126 -1.40 -6.61 -9.08
C ARG A 126 -2.05 -7.69 -8.21
N LYS A 127 -3.24 -8.16 -8.61
CA LYS A 127 -3.96 -9.21 -7.89
C LYS A 127 -3.15 -10.53 -7.86
N LYS A 128 -2.58 -10.94 -8.98
CA LYS A 128 -1.72 -12.14 -9.05
C LYS A 128 -0.50 -12.02 -8.13
N LEU A 129 0.12 -10.85 -8.07
CA LEU A 129 1.25 -10.61 -7.17
C LEU A 129 0.85 -10.60 -5.70
N GLU A 130 -0.32 -10.06 -5.35
CA GLU A 130 -0.85 -10.12 -3.98
C GLU A 130 -1.09 -11.57 -3.55
N GLU A 131 -1.76 -12.36 -4.38
CA GLU A 131 -2.02 -13.79 -4.12
C GLU A 131 -0.70 -14.58 -3.99
N HIS A 132 0.28 -14.30 -4.85
CA HIS A 132 1.60 -14.92 -4.78
C HIS A 132 2.33 -14.56 -3.48
N VAL A 133 2.42 -13.28 -3.13
CA VAL A 133 3.05 -12.81 -1.88
C VAL A 133 2.34 -13.41 -0.66
N GLU A 134 1.01 -13.51 -0.70
CA GLU A 134 0.24 -14.12 0.38
C GLU A 134 0.60 -15.59 0.57
N SER A 135 0.63 -16.37 -0.51
CA SER A 135 0.98 -17.79 -0.48
C SER A 135 2.40 -18.01 0.05
N GLU A 136 3.39 -17.32 -0.51
CA GLU A 136 4.79 -17.46 -0.13
C GLU A 136 5.04 -17.02 1.33
N MET A 137 4.42 -15.93 1.75
CA MET A 137 4.55 -15.45 3.14
C MET A 137 3.91 -16.41 4.16
N GLN A 138 2.83 -17.10 3.80
CA GLN A 138 2.24 -18.13 4.66
C GLN A 138 3.14 -19.36 4.79
N GLU A 139 3.90 -19.69 3.76
CA GLU A 139 4.83 -20.82 3.76
C GLU A 139 6.08 -20.52 4.60
N ILE A 140 6.76 -19.38 4.34
CA ILE A 140 8.07 -19.09 4.94
C ILE A 140 8.02 -18.30 6.24
N ALA A 141 6.98 -17.49 6.46
CA ALA A 141 6.87 -16.57 7.58
C ALA A 141 5.44 -16.51 8.17
N PRO A 142 4.86 -17.66 8.58
CA PRO A 142 3.48 -17.72 9.06
C PRO A 142 3.28 -16.90 10.35
N ASN A 143 4.25 -16.86 11.25
CA ASN A 143 4.15 -16.09 12.49
C ASN A 143 4.26 -14.57 12.23
N VAL A 144 5.15 -14.15 11.32
CA VAL A 144 5.24 -12.75 10.89
C VAL A 144 3.92 -12.33 10.24
N SER A 145 3.35 -13.17 9.36
CA SER A 145 2.06 -12.93 8.70
C SER A 145 0.92 -12.83 9.70
N ALA A 146 0.89 -13.66 10.72
CA ALA A 146 -0.12 -13.62 11.79
C ALA A 146 -0.06 -12.33 12.64
N ILE A 147 1.16 -11.82 12.89
CA ILE A 147 1.36 -10.61 13.71
C ILE A 147 1.20 -9.32 12.90
N LEU A 148 1.74 -9.26 11.68
CA LEU A 148 1.81 -8.03 10.89
C LEU A 148 0.76 -7.93 9.79
N GLY A 149 0.13 -9.03 9.44
CA GLY A 149 -0.56 -9.19 8.17
C GLY A 149 0.45 -9.38 7.03
N THR A 150 0.04 -10.11 5.99
CA THR A 150 0.93 -10.55 4.90
C THR A 150 1.59 -9.36 4.17
N ALA A 151 0.81 -8.37 3.78
CA ALA A 151 1.31 -7.22 3.00
C ALA A 151 2.31 -6.35 3.80
N VAL A 152 2.02 -6.06 5.07
CA VAL A 152 2.92 -5.28 5.93
C VAL A 152 4.16 -6.10 6.27
N GLY A 153 3.99 -7.39 6.55
CA GLY A 153 5.08 -8.34 6.80
C GLY A 153 6.05 -8.40 5.63
N ALA A 154 5.57 -8.59 4.41
CA ALA A 154 6.37 -8.63 3.19
C ALA A 154 7.12 -7.30 2.93
N ARG A 155 6.49 -6.14 3.16
CA ARG A 155 7.16 -4.84 3.04
C ARG A 155 8.27 -4.66 4.07
N ILE A 156 8.05 -5.11 5.31
CA ILE A 156 9.09 -5.07 6.36
C ILE A 156 10.22 -6.04 6.02
N LEU A 157 9.90 -7.25 5.53
CA LEU A 157 10.87 -8.20 5.02
C LEU A 157 11.71 -7.60 3.89
N GLY A 158 11.07 -6.93 2.92
CA GLY A 158 11.73 -6.24 1.83
C GLY A 158 12.71 -5.15 2.31
N ARG A 159 12.37 -4.44 3.38
CA ARG A 159 13.27 -3.44 3.99
C ARG A 159 14.37 -4.08 4.84
N ALA A 160 14.10 -5.20 5.48
CA ALA A 160 15.11 -5.95 6.24
C ALA A 160 16.12 -6.64 5.32
N GLY A 161 15.70 -7.08 4.14
CA GLY A 161 16.51 -7.75 3.13
C GLY A 161 16.53 -9.28 3.20
N SER A 162 16.16 -9.87 4.34
CA SER A 162 15.91 -11.31 4.50
C SER A 162 15.16 -11.57 5.82
N LEU A 163 14.51 -12.73 5.92
CA LEU A 163 13.82 -13.15 7.14
C LEU A 163 14.79 -13.33 8.30
N GLN A 164 15.97 -13.92 8.03
CA GLN A 164 17.03 -14.09 9.03
C GLN A 164 17.54 -12.75 9.55
N ARG A 165 17.72 -11.77 8.66
CA ARG A 165 18.11 -10.41 9.06
C ARG A 165 17.01 -9.73 9.85
N MET A 166 15.73 -9.89 9.47
CA MET A 166 14.59 -9.39 10.24
C MET A 166 14.57 -9.94 11.66
N ALA A 167 14.83 -11.25 11.85
CA ALA A 167 14.92 -11.90 13.15
C ALA A 167 16.07 -11.37 14.03
N SER A 168 17.14 -10.87 13.43
CA SER A 168 18.32 -10.30 14.12
C SER A 168 18.17 -8.81 14.47
N LEU A 169 17.28 -8.08 13.78
CA LEU A 169 17.08 -6.65 14.01
C LEU A 169 16.45 -6.38 15.39
N PRO A 170 16.84 -5.28 16.07
CA PRO A 170 16.14 -4.85 17.28
C PRO A 170 14.74 -4.32 16.93
N ALA A 171 13.78 -4.52 17.83
CA ALA A 171 12.40 -4.08 17.66
C ALA A 171 12.26 -2.57 17.40
N SER A 172 13.17 -1.75 17.95
CA SER A 172 13.23 -0.31 17.69
C SER A 172 13.53 0.02 16.23
N THR A 173 14.34 -0.80 15.55
CA THR A 173 14.61 -0.66 14.12
C THR A 173 13.38 -1.05 13.30
N ILE A 174 12.76 -2.21 13.60
CA ILE A 174 11.50 -2.62 12.95
C ILE A 174 10.42 -1.55 13.11
N GLN A 175 10.32 -0.90 14.27
CA GLN A 175 9.33 0.14 14.54
C GLN A 175 9.40 1.32 13.55
N VAL A 176 10.60 1.69 13.11
CA VAL A 176 10.83 2.89 12.27
C VAL A 176 11.23 2.57 10.83
N LEU A 177 11.29 1.29 10.44
CA LEU A 177 11.55 0.89 9.06
C LEU A 177 10.57 1.60 8.11
N GLY A 178 11.12 2.15 7.00
CA GLY A 178 10.37 2.96 6.03
C GLY A 178 10.25 4.44 6.40
N ALA A 179 10.74 4.86 7.58
CA ALA A 179 10.80 6.25 8.01
C ALA A 179 12.24 6.76 8.16
N GLU A 180 13.21 6.13 7.48
CA GLU A 180 14.64 6.39 7.62
C GLU A 180 14.98 7.86 7.32
N LYS A 181 14.40 8.44 6.25
CA LYS A 181 14.61 9.86 5.91
C LYS A 181 14.14 10.81 7.02
N ALA A 182 13.02 10.49 7.67
CA ALA A 182 12.49 11.28 8.77
C ALA A 182 13.36 11.11 10.03
N LEU A 183 13.85 9.89 10.29
CA LEU A 183 14.77 9.61 11.39
C LEU A 183 16.09 10.36 11.23
N PHE A 184 16.72 10.30 10.06
CA PHE A 184 17.97 11.04 9.80
C PHE A 184 17.78 12.56 9.87
N ARG A 185 16.62 13.05 9.42
CA ARG A 185 16.28 14.47 9.59
C ARG A 185 16.20 14.84 11.09
N ALA A 186 15.51 14.02 11.87
CA ALA A 186 15.39 14.24 13.31
C ALA A 186 16.75 14.28 14.02
N LEU A 187 17.66 13.37 13.64
CA LEU A 187 19.03 13.34 14.18
C LEU A 187 19.84 14.59 13.81
N LYS A 188 19.65 15.14 12.59
CA LYS A 188 20.37 16.34 12.14
C LYS A 188 19.82 17.63 12.76
N THR A 189 18.50 17.73 12.92
CA THR A 189 17.82 18.99 13.29
C THR A 189 17.40 19.04 14.76
N GLY A 190 17.57 17.93 15.52
CA GLY A 190 17.04 17.81 16.88
C GLY A 190 15.51 17.75 16.95
N SER A 191 14.83 17.60 15.80
CA SER A 191 13.37 17.45 15.75
C SER A 191 12.93 16.10 16.32
N GLN A 192 11.63 15.95 16.63
CA GLN A 192 11.12 14.69 17.18
C GLN A 192 11.28 13.53 16.16
N PRO A 193 11.84 12.39 16.59
CA PRO A 193 11.97 11.21 15.72
C PRO A 193 10.61 10.62 15.35
N PRO A 194 10.51 9.90 14.21
CA PRO A 194 9.29 9.24 13.80
C PRO A 194 8.87 8.21 14.86
N LYS A 195 7.57 8.17 15.19
CA LYS A 195 6.99 7.21 16.15
C LYS A 195 6.74 5.84 15.54
N HIS A 196 6.63 5.75 14.23
CA HIS A 196 6.40 4.55 13.42
C HIS A 196 6.83 4.80 11.97
N GLY A 197 7.11 3.72 11.24
CA GLY A 197 7.37 3.72 9.80
C GLY A 197 6.27 2.96 9.05
N LEU A 198 6.64 1.89 8.32
CA LEU A 198 5.72 1.00 7.61
C LEU A 198 4.64 0.40 8.53
N LEU A 199 4.94 0.21 9.81
CA LEU A 199 3.97 -0.26 10.80
C LEU A 199 2.74 0.64 10.94
N PHE A 200 2.74 1.84 10.38
CA PHE A 200 1.53 2.66 10.32
C PHE A 200 0.41 2.02 9.48
N GLN A 201 0.78 1.19 8.51
CA GLN A 201 -0.17 0.46 7.67
C GLN A 201 -0.83 -0.73 8.42
N HIS A 202 -0.28 -1.13 9.56
CA HIS A 202 -0.88 -2.19 10.39
C HIS A 202 -2.20 -1.73 11.01
N ALA A 203 -3.25 -2.56 10.92
CA ALA A 203 -4.62 -2.20 11.33
C ALA A 203 -4.69 -1.64 12.76
N MET A 204 -4.06 -2.29 13.74
CA MET A 204 -4.07 -1.85 15.14
C MET A 204 -3.38 -0.50 15.36
N VAL A 205 -2.36 -0.17 14.56
CA VAL A 205 -1.64 1.10 14.66
C VAL A 205 -2.42 2.21 13.97
N HIS A 206 -2.98 1.92 12.80
CA HIS A 206 -3.75 2.89 12.02
C HIS A 206 -5.04 3.29 12.72
N ALA A 207 -5.80 2.33 13.25
CA ALA A 207 -7.06 2.57 13.95
C ALA A 207 -6.88 3.29 15.30
N ALA A 208 -5.69 3.21 15.91
CA ALA A 208 -5.47 3.79 17.23
C ALA A 208 -5.43 5.32 17.21
N PRO A 209 -5.81 5.98 18.31
CA PRO A 209 -5.65 7.41 18.51
C PRO A 209 -4.19 7.84 18.36
N ARG A 210 -3.97 9.04 17.83
CA ARG A 210 -2.63 9.56 17.49
C ARG A 210 -1.60 9.44 18.63
N TRP A 211 -2.02 9.64 19.87
CA TRP A 211 -1.14 9.58 21.05
C TRP A 211 -0.78 8.14 21.48
N GLN A 212 -1.58 7.14 21.05
CA GLN A 212 -1.32 5.73 21.34
C GLN A 212 -0.50 5.06 20.24
N ARG A 213 -0.55 5.53 18.98
CA ARG A 213 0.07 4.89 17.80
C ARG A 213 1.53 4.47 18.01
N GLY A 214 2.36 5.35 18.56
CA GLY A 214 3.76 5.04 18.80
C GLY A 214 4.00 3.95 19.86
N LYS A 215 3.09 3.84 20.86
CA LYS A 215 3.14 2.81 21.89
C LYS A 215 2.71 1.45 21.34
N ILE A 216 1.63 1.44 20.55
CA ILE A 216 1.13 0.23 19.87
C ILE A 216 2.15 -0.23 18.81
N ALA A 217 2.70 0.67 17.99
CA ALA A 217 3.73 0.32 17.02
C ALA A 217 4.95 -0.34 17.66
N ARG A 218 5.35 0.10 18.88
CA ARG A 218 6.42 -0.54 19.65
C ARG A 218 6.04 -1.95 20.10
N ALA A 219 4.79 -2.16 20.54
CA ALA A 219 4.31 -3.48 20.94
C ALA A 219 4.26 -4.43 19.74
N VAL A 220 3.73 -3.97 18.61
CA VAL A 220 3.69 -4.72 17.34
C VAL A 220 5.11 -5.08 16.88
N ALA A 221 6.03 -4.10 16.85
CA ALA A 221 7.42 -4.33 16.46
C ALA A 221 8.12 -5.38 17.34
N ALA A 222 7.89 -5.32 18.65
CA ALA A 222 8.47 -6.31 19.58
C ALA A 222 7.96 -7.72 19.30
N LYS A 223 6.66 -7.88 18.99
CA LYS A 223 6.09 -9.18 18.65
C LYS A 223 6.51 -9.64 17.26
N ALA A 224 6.66 -8.73 16.30
CA ALA A 224 7.14 -9.04 14.95
C ALA A 224 8.56 -9.61 14.95
N VAL A 225 9.48 -9.08 15.78
CA VAL A 225 10.83 -9.66 15.93
C VAL A 225 10.78 -11.07 16.53
N ILE A 226 9.92 -11.29 17.53
CA ILE A 226 9.76 -12.63 18.12
C ILE A 226 9.16 -13.58 17.08
N ALA A 227 8.15 -13.15 16.33
CA ALA A 227 7.55 -13.91 15.25
C ALA A 227 8.58 -14.30 14.19
N ALA A 228 9.40 -13.35 13.72
CA ALA A 228 10.47 -13.63 12.76
C ALA A 228 11.51 -14.64 13.31
N ARG A 229 11.82 -14.60 14.60
CA ARG A 229 12.70 -15.59 15.23
C ARG A 229 12.07 -16.98 15.29
N VAL A 230 10.76 -17.07 15.55
CA VAL A 230 10.03 -18.34 15.52
C VAL A 230 10.01 -18.89 14.10
N ASP A 231 9.78 -18.06 13.09
CA ASP A 231 9.78 -18.48 11.67
C ASP A 231 11.18 -18.96 11.20
N VAL A 232 12.26 -18.38 11.72
CA VAL A 232 13.63 -18.77 11.33
C VAL A 232 14.16 -19.96 12.12
N TYR A 233 13.91 -20.03 13.44
CA TYR A 233 14.57 -20.97 14.35
C TYR A 233 13.63 -21.92 15.08
N GLY A 234 12.32 -21.69 15.00
CA GLY A 234 11.29 -22.49 15.63
C GLY A 234 10.57 -23.39 14.67
N GLU A 235 9.52 -24.05 15.16
CA GLU A 235 8.65 -24.89 14.36
C GLU A 235 7.19 -24.46 14.53
N GLY A 236 6.51 -24.27 13.40
CA GLY A 236 5.08 -24.04 13.31
C GLY A 236 4.57 -22.69 13.81
N LEU A 237 3.25 -22.51 13.73
CA LEU A 237 2.56 -21.27 14.10
C LEU A 237 2.37 -21.16 15.63
N ASN A 238 2.81 -20.05 16.19
CA ASN A 238 2.67 -19.74 17.62
C ASN A 238 1.49 -18.78 17.86
N GLN A 239 0.30 -19.32 18.08
CA GLN A 239 -0.93 -18.56 18.30
C GLN A 239 -0.85 -17.64 19.54
N THR A 240 -0.10 -18.02 20.56
CA THR A 240 0.01 -17.23 21.80
C THR A 240 0.67 -15.87 21.59
N LEU A 241 1.41 -15.67 20.49
CA LEU A 241 2.02 -14.38 20.17
C LEU A 241 0.98 -13.32 19.82
N LEU A 242 -0.03 -13.71 19.04
CA LEU A 242 -1.12 -12.81 18.66
C LEU A 242 -2.02 -12.47 19.86
N GLU A 243 -2.36 -13.46 20.68
CA GLU A 243 -3.12 -13.25 21.92
C GLU A 243 -2.41 -12.26 22.86
N LYS A 244 -1.11 -12.48 23.11
CA LYS A 244 -0.30 -11.56 23.93
C LYS A 244 -0.15 -10.17 23.32
N LEU A 245 -0.20 -10.05 21.99
CA LEU A 245 -0.23 -8.74 21.32
C LEU A 245 -1.55 -8.03 21.58
N ASN A 246 -2.67 -8.72 21.40
CA ASN A 246 -4.01 -8.17 21.63
C ASN A 246 -4.17 -7.68 23.07
N ILE A 247 -3.83 -8.51 24.06
CA ILE A 247 -3.84 -8.12 25.47
C ILE A 247 -3.00 -6.85 25.70
N ARG A 248 -1.81 -6.79 25.10
CA ARG A 248 -0.93 -5.62 25.25
C ARG A 248 -1.48 -4.35 24.61
N VAL A 249 -2.15 -4.47 23.48
CA VAL A 249 -2.80 -3.34 22.82
C VAL A 249 -3.97 -2.82 23.66
N ASP A 250 -4.78 -3.71 24.23
CA ASP A 250 -5.88 -3.35 25.13
C ASP A 250 -5.39 -2.67 26.42
N GLU A 251 -4.29 -3.16 27.01
CA GLU A 251 -3.64 -2.49 28.15
C GLU A 251 -3.19 -1.07 27.81
N ILE A 252 -2.61 -0.88 26.61
CA ILE A 252 -2.19 0.44 26.13
C ILE A 252 -3.42 1.34 25.94
N GLY A 253 -4.49 0.82 25.37
CA GLY A 253 -5.77 1.51 25.19
C GLY A 253 -6.31 2.05 26.52
N LYS A 254 -6.40 1.19 27.52
CA LYS A 254 -6.89 1.55 28.87
C LYS A 254 -5.96 2.50 29.60
N LYS A 255 -4.65 2.24 29.57
CA LYS A 255 -3.65 3.06 30.28
C LYS A 255 -3.50 4.48 29.73
N TYR A 256 -3.71 4.67 28.44
CA TYR A 256 -3.53 5.93 27.73
C TYR A 256 -4.84 6.37 27.04
N GLU A 257 -5.95 6.23 27.73
CA GLU A 257 -7.27 6.60 27.22
C GLU A 257 -7.32 8.08 26.81
N ASN A 258 -6.73 8.95 27.62
CA ASN A 258 -6.66 10.38 27.36
C ASN A 258 -5.27 10.82 26.88
N PRO A 259 -5.18 11.81 25.97
CA PRO A 259 -3.92 12.37 25.54
C PRO A 259 -3.20 13.07 26.71
N THR A 260 -1.89 12.97 26.75
CA THR A 260 -1.08 13.79 27.69
C THR A 260 -0.97 15.23 27.18
N GLU A 261 -0.64 16.19 28.05
CA GLU A 261 -0.45 17.60 27.66
C GLU A 261 0.54 17.79 26.50
N LYS A 262 1.56 16.92 26.39
CA LYS A 262 2.49 16.90 25.24
C LYS A 262 1.84 16.44 23.94
N ASP A 263 0.88 15.54 24.01
CA ASP A 263 0.20 14.98 22.85
C ASP A 263 -0.93 15.87 22.34
N SER A 264 -1.46 16.76 23.19
CA SER A 264 -2.52 17.72 22.87
C SER A 264 -2.02 18.96 22.13
N ARG A 265 -0.70 19.20 22.10
CA ARG A 265 -0.14 20.33 21.34
C ARG A 265 -0.33 20.10 19.84
N PRO A 266 -0.85 21.07 19.07
CA PRO A 266 -0.91 20.97 17.63
C PRO A 266 0.49 20.75 17.06
N PRO A 267 0.63 20.07 15.89
CA PRO A 267 1.92 19.98 15.22
C PRO A 267 2.47 21.39 15.03
N GLN A 268 3.66 21.66 15.55
CA GLN A 268 4.36 22.89 15.18
C GLN A 268 4.55 22.84 13.66
N LEU A 269 3.76 23.60 12.95
CA LEU A 269 4.05 23.98 11.59
C LEU A 269 5.35 24.79 11.68
N PHE A 270 6.47 24.16 11.37
CA PHE A 270 7.69 24.89 11.12
C PHE A 270 7.38 25.87 9.98
N GLY A 271 7.24 27.15 10.35
CA GLY A 271 7.09 28.22 9.41
C GLY A 271 8.21 28.12 8.39
N ARG A 272 7.86 27.92 7.12
CA ARG A 272 8.70 28.42 6.06
C ARG A 272 8.71 29.95 6.27
N GLU A 273 9.73 30.46 6.92
CA GLU A 273 10.17 31.82 6.63
C GLU A 273 10.48 31.84 5.14
N LEU A 274 9.48 32.27 4.37
CA LEU A 274 9.73 32.81 3.04
C LEU A 274 10.56 34.08 3.29
N SER A 275 11.88 33.90 3.29
CA SER A 275 12.77 35.03 3.06
C SER A 275 12.40 35.58 1.67
N LEU A 276 11.65 36.65 1.68
CA LEU A 276 11.54 37.57 0.55
C LEU A 276 12.95 38.05 0.23
N ILE A 277 13.62 37.36 -0.68
CA ILE A 277 14.74 37.94 -1.39
C ILE A 277 14.12 38.81 -2.46
N HIS A 278 14.06 40.11 -2.17
CA HIS A 278 13.97 41.14 -3.19
C HIS A 278 15.18 41.00 -4.13
N ILE A 279 14.92 40.73 -5.41
CA ILE A 279 15.55 41.41 -6.56
C ILE A 279 14.54 41.42 -7.70
#